data_026ebb2eb0db9c2354552e66d992c7f6
#
_entry.id   026ebb2eb0db9c2354552e66d992c7f6
#
_cell.length_a   1.000
_cell.length_b   1.000
_cell.length_c   1.000
_cell.angle_alpha   90.00
_cell.angle_beta   90.00
_cell.angle_gamma   90.00
#
_symmetry.space_group_name_H-M   'P 1'
#
loop_
_entity.id
_entity.type
_entity.pdbx_description
1 polymer ?
#
loop_
_entity_poly.entity_id
_entity_poly.type
_entity_poly.pdbx_seq_one_letter_code
_entity_poly.pdbx_strand_id
1 'polypeptide(L)'
;MNLYVYTNFITNIFKKTMKNYKDLIRNFTKEDYREKRVNLHIHTAYSDGEADPVDIVHQAKAKNYSYIAISDHNTMKAYQDFDLTTEDIVIPSVEFDVWCGYVFMHLLAYGVDLSNVELAKFFAKSKRETELDIIRIFSRRNIKDLITAIHNAGGIAVLAHPACCWCLSLDKLVEKLVSYGLDGLEVYYPYARHRGIIKFHKAQTVEKIADKYGLIKTGGTDLHGKVL
;
A
#
# COMPACT_ATOMS: atom_id res chain seq x y z
N MET A 1 14.77 -32.43 -30.00
CA MET A 1 15.05 -31.54 -28.87
C MET A 1 13.77 -31.45 -28.04
N ASN A 2 13.82 -31.95 -26.82
CA ASN A 2 12.71 -32.51 -26.07
C ASN A 2 11.74 -31.43 -25.51
N LEU A 3 10.45 -31.52 -25.85
CA LEU A 3 9.36 -30.63 -25.37
C LEU A 3 9.32 -30.55 -23.84
N TYR A 4 9.81 -31.58 -23.14
CA TYR A 4 9.90 -31.65 -21.67
C TYR A 4 10.94 -30.69 -21.07
N VAL A 5 11.99 -30.33 -21.80
CA VAL A 5 13.01 -29.38 -21.36
C VAL A 5 12.51 -27.95 -21.52
N TYR A 6 11.69 -27.68 -22.53
CA TYR A 6 11.08 -26.36 -22.77
C TYR A 6 9.98 -26.03 -21.73
N THR A 7 9.17 -26.99 -21.33
CA THR A 7 8.14 -26.79 -20.29
C THR A 7 8.78 -26.58 -18.90
N ASN A 8 9.87 -27.28 -18.56
CA ASN A 8 10.58 -27.07 -17.30
C ASN A 8 11.36 -25.77 -17.27
N PHE A 9 11.85 -25.28 -18.40
CA PHE A 9 12.55 -23.98 -18.49
C PHE A 9 11.57 -22.82 -18.38
N ILE A 10 10.38 -22.91 -18.99
CA ILE A 10 9.30 -21.91 -18.89
C ILE A 10 8.68 -21.94 -17.48
N THR A 11 8.45 -23.11 -16.87
CA THR A 11 7.99 -23.21 -15.46
C THR A 11 9.01 -22.72 -14.44
N ASN A 12 10.30 -22.82 -14.73
CA ASN A 12 11.35 -22.26 -13.87
C ASN A 12 11.57 -20.76 -14.06
N ILE A 13 11.26 -20.20 -15.23
CA ILE A 13 11.25 -18.75 -15.45
C ILE A 13 10.01 -18.13 -14.77
N PHE A 14 8.87 -18.83 -14.73
CA PHE A 14 7.66 -18.39 -13.99
C PHE A 14 7.70 -18.67 -12.47
N LYS A 15 8.60 -19.51 -11.99
CA LYS A 15 9.02 -19.54 -10.59
C LYS A 15 10.19 -18.59 -10.33
N LYS A 16 10.12 -17.35 -10.77
CA LYS A 16 10.76 -16.26 -10.03
C LYS A 16 10.10 -16.34 -8.65
N THR A 17 10.82 -16.84 -7.67
CA THR A 17 10.38 -17.03 -6.28
C THR A 17 9.53 -15.83 -5.91
N MET A 18 8.21 -16.02 -5.71
CA MET A 18 7.35 -14.91 -5.27
C MET A 18 8.00 -14.40 -3.99
N LYS A 19 8.57 -13.19 -4.03
CA LYS A 19 9.16 -12.56 -2.86
C LYS A 19 8.07 -12.60 -1.79
N ASN A 20 8.34 -13.19 -0.64
CA ASN A 20 7.40 -13.15 0.46
C ASN A 20 7.41 -11.74 1.05
N TYR A 21 6.66 -10.85 0.42
CA TYR A 21 6.59 -9.44 0.82
C TYR A 21 6.05 -9.28 2.24
N LYS A 22 5.20 -10.21 2.72
CA LYS A 22 4.69 -10.18 4.08
C LYS A 22 5.82 -10.31 5.11
N ASP A 23 6.69 -11.29 4.94
CA ASP A 23 7.84 -11.47 5.83
C ASP A 23 8.87 -10.36 5.64
N LEU A 24 9.10 -9.90 4.41
CA LEU A 24 9.98 -8.77 4.13
C LEU A 24 9.52 -7.53 4.89
N ILE A 25 8.26 -7.13 4.74
CA ILE A 25 7.71 -5.90 5.35
C ILE A 25 7.65 -6.02 6.88
N ARG A 26 7.34 -7.21 7.41
CA ARG A 26 7.33 -7.47 8.86
C ARG A 26 8.70 -7.24 9.51
N ASN A 27 9.78 -7.43 8.77
CA ASN A 27 11.15 -7.28 9.27
C ASN A 27 11.66 -5.83 9.19
N PHE A 28 10.95 -4.90 8.55
CA PHE A 28 11.34 -3.51 8.58
C PHE A 28 11.18 -2.91 9.98
N THR A 29 12.20 -2.18 10.39
CA THR A 29 12.29 -1.55 11.70
C THR A 29 11.87 -0.09 11.64
N LYS A 30 11.62 0.50 12.79
CA LYS A 30 11.37 1.96 12.91
C LYS A 30 12.53 2.80 12.35
N GLU A 31 13.76 2.32 12.53
CA GLU A 31 14.98 2.95 12.04
C GLU A 31 15.03 2.97 10.51
N ASP A 32 14.57 1.92 9.83
CA ASP A 32 14.53 1.87 8.37
C ASP A 32 13.68 3.00 7.78
N TYR A 33 12.56 3.33 8.44
CA TYR A 33 11.70 4.45 8.03
C TYR A 33 12.31 5.82 8.43
N ARG A 34 12.90 5.94 9.62
CA ARG A 34 13.51 7.18 10.09
C ARG A 34 14.73 7.59 9.28
N GLU A 35 15.56 6.64 8.92
CA GLU A 35 16.78 6.85 8.12
C GLU A 35 16.49 6.90 6.62
N LYS A 36 15.21 6.91 6.23
CA LYS A 36 14.77 6.93 4.83
C LYS A 36 15.36 5.80 3.99
N ARG A 37 15.55 4.63 4.60
CA ARG A 37 15.93 3.41 3.87
C ARG A 37 14.73 2.71 3.25
N VAL A 38 13.54 2.92 3.82
CA VAL A 38 12.27 2.36 3.36
C VAL A 38 11.21 3.46 3.30
N ASN A 39 10.45 3.50 2.20
CA ASN A 39 9.28 4.36 2.05
C ASN A 39 8.18 3.60 1.31
N LEU A 40 7.14 3.18 2.03
CA LEU A 40 6.08 2.34 1.49
C LEU A 40 4.81 3.10 1.12
N HIS A 41 4.86 4.45 1.05
CA HIS A 41 3.69 5.26 0.71
C HIS A 41 4.09 6.47 -0.12
N ILE A 42 3.96 6.33 -1.45
CA ILE A 42 4.35 7.33 -2.44
C ILE A 42 3.28 7.37 -3.52
N HIS A 43 2.80 8.57 -3.86
CA HIS A 43 1.90 8.82 -4.98
C HIS A 43 2.63 9.39 -6.18
N THR A 44 2.10 9.13 -7.38
CA THR A 44 2.66 9.60 -8.64
C THR A 44 1.58 10.28 -9.50
N ALA A 45 1.96 10.75 -10.69
CA ALA A 45 1.04 11.33 -11.67
C ALA A 45 -0.01 10.33 -12.23
N TYR A 46 0.04 9.07 -11.77
CA TYR A 46 -0.98 8.06 -12.04
C TYR A 46 -2.18 8.14 -11.09
N SER A 47 -2.05 8.91 -10.00
CA SER A 47 -3.17 9.33 -9.14
C SER A 47 -3.11 10.84 -8.91
N ASP A 48 -2.96 11.29 -7.70
CA ASP A 48 -2.97 12.68 -7.27
C ASP A 48 -1.57 13.22 -6.88
N GLY A 49 -0.52 12.44 -7.15
CA GLY A 49 0.86 12.90 -7.03
C GLY A 49 1.35 13.66 -8.26
N GLU A 50 2.51 14.32 -8.12
CA GLU A 50 3.12 15.14 -9.19
C GLU A 50 4.32 14.45 -9.88
N ALA A 51 4.90 13.42 -9.27
CA ALA A 51 6.11 12.78 -9.76
C ALA A 51 5.84 11.75 -10.85
N ASP A 52 6.76 11.65 -11.80
CA ASP A 52 6.82 10.49 -12.71
C ASP A 52 7.28 9.25 -11.92
N PRO A 53 6.65 8.06 -12.13
CA PRO A 53 7.04 6.84 -11.42
C PRO A 53 8.49 6.44 -11.62
N VAL A 54 9.03 6.61 -12.84
CA VAL A 54 10.43 6.27 -13.17
C VAL A 54 11.39 7.22 -12.47
N ASP A 55 11.03 8.51 -12.38
CA ASP A 55 11.83 9.50 -11.64
C ASP A 55 11.87 9.18 -10.15
N ILE A 56 10.77 8.70 -9.56
CA ILE A 56 10.75 8.24 -8.16
C ILE A 56 11.72 7.08 -7.96
N VAL A 57 11.75 6.09 -8.86
CA VAL A 57 12.68 4.95 -8.77
C VAL A 57 14.13 5.43 -8.90
N HIS A 58 14.42 6.33 -9.83
CA HIS A 58 15.76 6.91 -9.98
C HIS A 58 16.19 7.67 -8.73
N GLN A 59 15.31 8.50 -8.16
CA GLN A 59 15.59 9.24 -6.93
C GLN A 59 15.83 8.29 -5.75
N ALA A 60 15.03 7.22 -5.63
CA ALA A 60 15.17 6.22 -4.58
C ALA A 60 16.53 5.52 -4.65
N LYS A 61 16.97 5.10 -5.85
CA LYS A 61 18.29 4.52 -6.07
C LYS A 61 19.41 5.51 -5.72
N ALA A 62 19.31 6.76 -6.19
CA ALA A 62 20.30 7.80 -5.93
C ALA A 62 20.41 8.16 -4.43
N LYS A 63 19.32 8.03 -3.68
CA LYS A 63 19.27 8.28 -2.23
C LYS A 63 19.49 7.03 -1.37
N ASN A 64 19.86 5.90 -1.99
CA ASN A 64 20.12 4.63 -1.32
C ASN A 64 18.94 4.06 -0.53
N TYR A 65 17.70 4.23 -1.02
CA TYR A 65 16.57 3.50 -0.46
C TYR A 65 16.74 2.00 -0.74
N SER A 66 16.54 1.19 0.29
CA SER A 66 16.51 -0.27 0.15
C SER A 66 15.20 -0.74 -0.47
N TYR A 67 14.08 -0.12 -0.07
CA TYR A 67 12.76 -0.42 -0.61
C TYR A 67 11.85 0.81 -0.69
N ILE A 68 11.06 0.86 -1.76
CA ILE A 68 9.96 1.81 -1.94
C ILE A 68 8.69 1.10 -2.39
N ALA A 69 7.53 1.73 -2.15
CA ALA A 69 6.27 1.32 -2.76
C ALA A 69 5.54 2.55 -3.33
N ILE A 70 5.17 2.47 -4.61
CA ILE A 70 4.30 3.43 -5.25
C ILE A 70 2.87 2.96 -5.00
N SER A 71 2.10 3.78 -4.27
CA SER A 71 0.79 3.40 -3.73
C SER A 71 -0.32 4.30 -4.28
N ASP A 72 -0.33 4.48 -5.61
CA ASP A 72 -1.31 5.32 -6.30
C ASP A 72 -2.75 4.94 -5.96
N HIS A 73 -3.64 5.94 -5.82
CA HIS A 73 -5.03 5.72 -5.46
C HIS A 73 -5.77 4.86 -6.48
N ASN A 74 -6.28 3.73 -6.03
CA ASN A 74 -7.17 2.82 -6.77
C ASN A 74 -6.61 2.31 -8.12
N THR A 75 -5.30 2.38 -8.35
CA THR A 75 -4.70 1.96 -9.63
C THR A 75 -3.30 1.38 -9.44
N MET A 76 -2.94 0.47 -10.32
CA MET A 76 -1.57 -0.06 -10.46
C MET A 76 -1.01 0.17 -11.86
N LYS A 77 -1.55 1.14 -12.60
CA LYS A 77 -1.13 1.40 -13.99
C LYS A 77 0.34 1.79 -14.11
N ALA A 78 0.90 2.53 -13.14
CA ALA A 78 2.32 2.85 -13.12
C ALA A 78 3.20 1.59 -13.21
N TYR A 79 2.81 0.52 -12.51
CA TYR A 79 3.51 -0.77 -12.56
C TYR A 79 3.38 -1.47 -13.91
N GLN A 80 2.22 -1.35 -14.57
CA GLN A 80 1.95 -1.99 -15.85
C GLN A 80 2.66 -1.26 -17.01
N ASP A 81 2.62 0.08 -16.99
CA ASP A 81 3.14 0.91 -18.09
C ASP A 81 4.67 0.96 -18.10
N PHE A 82 5.34 0.82 -16.95
CA PHE A 82 6.79 0.91 -16.79
C PHE A 82 7.46 -0.38 -16.29
N ASP A 83 6.71 -1.49 -16.15
CA ASP A 83 7.22 -2.77 -15.63
C ASP A 83 8.05 -2.62 -14.33
N LEU A 84 7.56 -1.76 -13.42
CA LEU A 84 8.28 -1.41 -12.18
C LEU A 84 8.51 -2.61 -11.25
N THR A 85 7.81 -3.72 -11.46
CA THR A 85 8.01 -4.97 -10.71
C THR A 85 9.35 -5.64 -11.01
N THR A 86 10.04 -5.25 -12.07
CA THR A 86 11.40 -5.72 -12.38
C THR A 86 12.47 -5.04 -11.52
N GLU A 87 12.14 -3.92 -10.90
CA GLU A 87 13.04 -3.18 -10.02
C GLU A 87 13.11 -3.83 -8.63
N ASP A 88 14.29 -4.25 -8.23
CA ASP A 88 14.50 -5.01 -6.99
C ASP A 88 14.09 -4.27 -5.71
N ILE A 89 14.17 -2.95 -5.73
CA ILE A 89 13.81 -2.07 -4.61
C ILE A 89 12.30 -1.74 -4.55
N VAL A 90 11.52 -2.12 -5.58
CA VAL A 90 10.11 -1.75 -5.68
C VAL A 90 9.22 -2.88 -5.16
N ILE A 91 8.36 -2.56 -4.20
CA ILE A 91 7.31 -3.43 -3.69
C ILE A 91 6.00 -3.02 -4.38
N PRO A 92 5.35 -3.93 -5.14
CA PRO A 92 4.06 -3.62 -5.76
C PRO A 92 3.02 -3.20 -4.73
N SER A 93 2.35 -2.07 -4.96
CA SER A 93 1.40 -1.51 -4.00
C SER A 93 0.29 -0.73 -4.69
N VAL A 94 -0.80 -0.52 -3.96
CA VAL A 94 -1.91 0.36 -4.30
C VAL A 94 -2.59 0.84 -3.02
N GLU A 95 -3.06 2.08 -3.00
CA GLU A 95 -3.90 2.61 -1.93
C GLU A 95 -5.36 2.64 -2.39
N PHE A 96 -6.23 1.93 -1.69
CA PHE A 96 -7.66 1.89 -1.98
C PHE A 96 -8.46 2.82 -1.08
N ASP A 97 -9.31 3.65 -1.70
CA ASP A 97 -10.33 4.40 -0.98
C ASP A 97 -11.50 3.48 -0.61
N VAL A 98 -11.89 3.45 0.68
CA VAL A 98 -12.88 2.49 1.17
C VAL A 98 -13.62 3.03 2.39
N TRP A 99 -14.83 2.51 2.62
CA TRP A 99 -15.63 2.80 3.80
C TRP A 99 -15.75 1.60 4.73
N CYS A 100 -15.65 1.85 6.04
CA CYS A 100 -16.04 0.91 7.07
C CYS A 100 -17.13 1.53 7.96
N GLY A 101 -18.38 1.22 7.67
CA GLY A 101 -19.51 1.91 8.26
C GLY A 101 -19.54 3.37 7.82
N TYR A 102 -19.43 4.31 8.76
CA TYR A 102 -19.40 5.75 8.51
C TYR A 102 -17.98 6.33 8.37
N VAL A 103 -16.95 5.50 8.51
CA VAL A 103 -15.55 5.96 8.44
C VAL A 103 -15.01 5.77 7.04
N PHE A 104 -14.70 6.88 6.36
CA PHE A 104 -13.88 6.88 5.15
C PHE A 104 -12.42 6.70 5.53
N MET A 105 -11.71 5.83 4.82
CA MET A 105 -10.34 5.49 5.10
C MET A 105 -9.62 5.01 3.85
N HIS A 106 -8.30 4.92 3.95
CA HIS A 106 -7.48 4.35 2.91
C HIS A 106 -6.87 3.01 3.37
N LEU A 107 -6.82 2.06 2.44
CA LEU A 107 -6.27 0.72 2.67
C LEU A 107 -5.14 0.47 1.69
N LEU A 108 -3.93 0.35 2.21
CA LEU A 108 -2.75 0.00 1.44
C LEU A 108 -2.71 -1.52 1.21
N ALA A 109 -2.49 -1.93 -0.02
CA ALA A 109 -2.25 -3.31 -0.40
C ALA A 109 -0.81 -3.45 -0.88
N TYR A 110 0.00 -4.27 -0.22
CA TYR A 110 1.40 -4.48 -0.58
C TYR A 110 1.65 -5.88 -1.09
N GLY A 111 2.56 -6.02 -2.06
CA GLY A 111 3.02 -7.31 -2.55
C GLY A 111 1.99 -8.08 -3.35
N VAL A 112 1.02 -7.38 -3.93
CA VAL A 112 -0.08 -7.98 -4.71
C VAL A 112 0.37 -8.37 -6.12
N ASP A 113 -0.20 -9.47 -6.62
CA ASP A 113 -0.08 -9.86 -8.03
C ASP A 113 -0.95 -8.95 -8.90
N LEU A 114 -0.31 -8.20 -9.82
CA LEU A 114 -0.98 -7.29 -10.76
C LEU A 114 -1.95 -7.99 -11.72
N SER A 115 -1.77 -9.28 -11.94
CA SER A 115 -2.61 -10.08 -12.85
C SER A 115 -3.85 -10.68 -12.17
N ASN A 116 -4.02 -10.47 -10.85
CA ASN A 116 -5.12 -11.06 -10.11
C ASN A 116 -6.46 -10.42 -10.48
N VAL A 117 -7.33 -11.22 -11.08
CA VAL A 117 -8.64 -10.78 -11.62
C VAL A 117 -9.64 -10.38 -10.52
N GLU A 118 -9.53 -10.94 -9.31
CA GLU A 118 -10.41 -10.59 -8.20
C GLU A 118 -10.05 -9.21 -7.65
N LEU A 119 -8.76 -8.92 -7.50
CA LEU A 119 -8.29 -7.60 -7.09
C LEU A 119 -8.59 -6.54 -8.15
N ALA A 120 -8.50 -6.88 -9.43
CA ALA A 120 -8.78 -5.97 -10.55
C ALA A 120 -10.20 -5.38 -10.52
N LYS A 121 -11.17 -6.07 -9.90
CA LYS A 121 -12.55 -5.57 -9.74
C LYS A 121 -12.65 -4.32 -8.87
N PHE A 122 -11.64 -4.07 -8.03
CA PHE A 122 -11.59 -2.95 -7.09
C PHE A 122 -10.83 -1.74 -7.64
N PHE A 123 -10.16 -1.85 -8.79
CA PHE A 123 -9.48 -0.71 -9.38
C PHE A 123 -10.45 0.34 -9.91
N ALA A 124 -9.98 1.56 -10.02
CA ALA A 124 -10.69 2.68 -10.61
C ALA A 124 -11.02 2.40 -12.09
N LYS A 125 -12.21 2.82 -12.51
CA LYS A 125 -12.66 2.71 -13.91
C LYS A 125 -12.35 3.95 -14.73
N SER A 126 -12.01 5.04 -14.07
CA SER A 126 -11.68 6.32 -14.70
C SER A 126 -10.57 7.04 -13.94
N LYS A 127 -9.85 7.91 -14.65
CA LYS A 127 -8.80 8.75 -14.07
C LYS A 127 -9.33 9.66 -12.95
N ARG A 128 -10.59 10.10 -13.02
CA ARG A 128 -11.20 10.91 -11.97
C ARG A 128 -11.29 10.18 -10.62
N GLU A 129 -11.45 8.86 -10.65
CA GLU A 129 -11.51 8.01 -9.44
C GLU A 129 -10.13 7.78 -8.82
N THR A 130 -9.05 8.23 -9.45
CA THR A 130 -7.70 8.19 -8.91
C THR A 130 -7.19 9.56 -8.48
N GLU A 131 -7.69 10.66 -9.09
CA GLU A 131 -7.14 12.00 -8.89
C GLU A 131 -8.01 12.89 -7.99
N LEU A 132 -9.35 12.71 -7.99
CA LEU A 132 -10.26 13.66 -7.37
C LEU A 132 -10.83 13.15 -6.05
N ASP A 133 -10.37 13.72 -4.93
CA ASP A 133 -10.84 13.40 -3.58
C ASP A 133 -12.36 13.38 -3.47
N ILE A 134 -13.03 14.38 -4.06
CA ILE A 134 -14.48 14.48 -4.02
C ILE A 134 -15.19 13.30 -4.72
N ILE A 135 -14.53 12.65 -5.68
CA ILE A 135 -15.07 11.46 -6.36
C ILE A 135 -14.69 10.22 -5.56
N ARG A 136 -13.46 10.15 -5.04
CA ARG A 136 -12.95 9.03 -4.25
C ARG A 136 -13.79 8.79 -2.99
N ILE A 137 -14.30 9.85 -2.33
CA ILE A 137 -15.13 9.72 -1.14
C ILE A 137 -16.47 9.00 -1.41
N PHE A 138 -16.93 8.94 -2.67
CA PHE A 138 -18.11 8.17 -3.05
C PHE A 138 -17.82 6.72 -3.43
N SER A 139 -16.62 6.24 -3.20
CA SER A 139 -16.26 4.85 -3.45
C SER A 139 -17.18 3.87 -2.68
N ARG A 140 -17.56 2.78 -3.34
CA ARG A 140 -18.49 1.78 -2.78
C ARG A 140 -17.84 0.41 -2.60
N ARG A 141 -16.52 0.38 -2.39
CA ARG A 141 -15.79 -0.88 -2.17
C ARG A 141 -16.18 -1.50 -0.84
N ASN A 142 -16.56 -2.78 -0.87
CA ASN A 142 -16.76 -3.54 0.35
C ASN A 142 -15.39 -3.87 0.94
N ILE A 143 -15.10 -3.39 2.15
CA ILE A 143 -13.77 -3.53 2.76
C ILE A 143 -13.41 -4.99 3.06
N LYS A 144 -14.39 -5.82 3.47
CA LYS A 144 -14.13 -7.24 3.76
C LYS A 144 -13.77 -8.01 2.49
N ASP A 145 -14.52 -7.76 1.41
CA ASP A 145 -14.26 -8.40 0.11
C ASP A 145 -12.93 -7.92 -0.47
N LEU A 146 -12.60 -6.63 -0.29
CA LEU A 146 -11.32 -6.06 -0.71
C LEU A 146 -10.14 -6.69 0.03
N ILE A 147 -10.20 -6.82 1.36
CA ILE A 147 -9.15 -7.50 2.14
C ILE A 147 -8.97 -8.94 1.67
N THR A 148 -10.08 -9.65 1.43
CA THR A 148 -10.03 -11.01 0.87
C THR A 148 -9.37 -11.04 -0.51
N ALA A 149 -9.68 -10.09 -1.40
CA ALA A 149 -9.08 -10.00 -2.72
C ALA A 149 -7.58 -9.68 -2.67
N ILE A 150 -7.15 -8.82 -1.73
CA ILE A 150 -5.73 -8.52 -1.48
C ILE A 150 -4.99 -9.80 -1.07
N HIS A 151 -5.55 -10.58 -0.15
CA HIS A 151 -4.95 -11.85 0.28
C HIS A 151 -4.90 -12.88 -0.86
N ASN A 152 -5.97 -12.99 -1.66
CA ASN A 152 -6.02 -13.88 -2.82
C ASN A 152 -5.02 -13.47 -3.92
N ALA A 153 -4.64 -12.19 -3.95
CA ALA A 153 -3.56 -11.69 -4.80
C ALA A 153 -2.16 -11.87 -4.18
N GLY A 154 -2.03 -12.58 -3.05
CA GLY A 154 -0.76 -12.82 -2.35
C GLY A 154 -0.24 -11.67 -1.51
N GLY A 155 -0.99 -10.58 -1.39
CA GLY A 155 -0.60 -9.38 -0.69
C GLY A 155 -1.01 -9.33 0.79
N ILE A 156 -0.70 -8.20 1.41
CA ILE A 156 -1.13 -7.84 2.77
C ILE A 156 -1.95 -6.55 2.76
N ALA A 157 -2.94 -6.47 3.63
CA ALA A 157 -3.82 -5.31 3.81
C ALA A 157 -3.39 -4.49 5.03
N VAL A 158 -3.11 -3.20 4.84
CA VAL A 158 -2.62 -2.29 5.88
C VAL A 158 -3.48 -1.04 5.92
N LEU A 159 -3.97 -0.65 7.10
CA LEU A 159 -4.70 0.62 7.24
C LEU A 159 -3.73 1.79 7.15
N ALA A 160 -3.93 2.65 6.14
CA ALA A 160 -3.13 3.84 5.91
C ALA A 160 -3.42 4.92 6.98
N HIS A 161 -2.38 5.63 7.40
CA HIS A 161 -2.42 6.79 8.34
C HIS A 161 -3.59 6.76 9.35
N PRO A 162 -3.71 5.71 10.21
CA PRO A 162 -4.89 5.45 11.05
C PRO A 162 -5.31 6.61 11.95
N ALA A 163 -4.36 7.44 12.42
CA ALA A 163 -4.70 8.57 13.27
C ALA A 163 -5.43 9.71 12.52
N CYS A 164 -5.48 9.65 11.18
CA CYS A 164 -6.26 10.56 10.34
C CYS A 164 -7.72 10.12 10.17
N CYS A 165 -8.08 8.89 10.56
CA CYS A 165 -9.44 8.39 10.46
C CYS A 165 -10.40 9.17 11.38
N TRP A 166 -11.50 9.65 10.82
CA TRP A 166 -12.55 10.35 11.55
C TRP A 166 -13.50 9.34 12.19
N CYS A 167 -13.06 8.77 13.31
CA CYS A 167 -13.85 7.79 14.06
C CYS A 167 -13.80 8.08 15.57
N LEU A 168 -14.84 7.66 16.31
CA LEU A 168 -14.93 7.86 17.75
C LEU A 168 -13.91 7.02 18.53
N SER A 169 -13.60 5.82 18.03
CA SER A 169 -12.64 4.91 18.65
C SER A 169 -11.82 4.20 17.56
N LEU A 170 -10.55 4.55 17.46
CA LEU A 170 -9.62 3.89 16.55
C LEU A 170 -9.43 2.41 16.94
N ASP A 171 -9.38 2.11 18.23
CA ASP A 171 -9.23 0.73 18.73
C ASP A 171 -10.38 -0.19 18.25
N LYS A 172 -11.65 0.26 18.40
CA LYS A 172 -12.80 -0.50 17.90
C LYS A 172 -12.85 -0.62 16.38
N LEU A 173 -12.41 0.43 15.67
CA LEU A 173 -12.30 0.37 14.22
C LEU A 173 -11.28 -0.70 13.81
N VAL A 174 -10.08 -0.68 14.41
CA VAL A 174 -9.02 -1.65 14.11
C VAL A 174 -9.45 -3.08 14.53
N GLU A 175 -10.08 -3.25 15.69
CA GLU A 175 -10.64 -4.55 16.11
C GLU A 175 -11.56 -5.14 15.04
N LYS A 176 -12.46 -4.32 14.50
CA LYS A 176 -13.36 -4.73 13.41
C LYS A 176 -12.59 -5.09 12.14
N LEU A 177 -11.59 -4.29 11.75
CA LEU A 177 -10.78 -4.56 10.57
C LEU A 177 -9.93 -5.84 10.73
N VAL A 178 -9.40 -6.10 11.92
CA VAL A 178 -8.72 -7.36 12.27
C VAL A 178 -9.66 -8.56 12.10
N SER A 179 -10.94 -8.42 12.48
CA SER A 179 -11.93 -9.49 12.24
C SER A 179 -12.21 -9.74 10.75
N TYR A 180 -11.83 -8.82 9.87
CA TYR A 180 -11.89 -8.97 8.41
C TYR A 180 -10.56 -9.44 7.80
N GLY A 181 -9.50 -9.55 8.61
CA GLY A 181 -8.19 -10.01 8.19
C GLY A 181 -7.14 -8.93 7.97
N LEU A 182 -7.30 -7.73 8.55
CA LEU A 182 -6.28 -6.67 8.45
C LEU A 182 -4.93 -7.18 8.96
N ASP A 183 -3.87 -6.99 8.18
CA ASP A 183 -2.51 -7.45 8.51
C ASP A 183 -1.68 -6.41 9.25
N GLY A 184 -1.89 -5.11 9.02
CA GLY A 184 -1.02 -4.08 9.56
C GLY A 184 -1.64 -2.70 9.69
N LEU A 185 -0.87 -1.80 10.31
CA LEU A 185 -1.16 -0.37 10.42
C LEU A 185 0.05 0.44 9.94
N GLU A 186 -0.19 1.56 9.26
CA GLU A 186 0.84 2.54 8.96
C GLU A 186 1.13 3.39 10.22
N VAL A 187 2.17 2.97 10.95
CA VAL A 187 2.56 3.57 12.23
C VAL A 187 3.54 4.73 12.03
N TYR A 188 4.51 4.55 11.12
CA TYR A 188 5.62 5.49 10.89
C TYR A 188 5.26 6.46 9.75
N TYR A 189 4.29 7.34 10.03
CA TYR A 189 3.71 8.32 9.12
C TYR A 189 3.96 9.75 9.64
N PRO A 190 4.17 10.74 8.78
CA PRO A 190 4.45 12.12 9.20
C PRO A 190 3.18 12.85 9.70
N TYR A 191 2.53 12.33 10.73
CA TYR A 191 1.26 12.82 11.28
C TYR A 191 1.25 14.32 11.62
N ALA A 192 2.39 14.91 11.97
CA ALA A 192 2.48 16.33 12.26
C ALA A 192 2.25 17.20 11.02
N ARG A 193 2.62 16.69 9.83
CA ARG A 193 2.53 17.37 8.54
C ARG A 193 1.14 17.28 7.92
N HIS A 194 0.50 16.11 7.97
CA HIS A 194 -0.73 15.81 7.23
C HIS A 194 -2.02 15.94 8.04
N ARG A 195 -1.93 16.33 9.31
CA ARG A 195 -3.12 16.53 10.13
C ARG A 195 -3.79 17.85 9.84
N GLY A 196 -5.07 17.78 9.49
CA GLY A 196 -5.95 18.94 9.53
C GLY A 196 -6.09 19.54 10.95
N ILE A 197 -6.93 20.58 11.08
CA ILE A 197 -7.14 21.31 12.35
C ILE A 197 -7.68 20.40 13.46
N ILE A 198 -8.47 19.36 13.12
CA ILE A 198 -9.11 18.44 14.07
C ILE A 198 -8.26 17.14 14.17
N LYS A 199 -7.72 16.89 15.36
CA LYS A 199 -6.93 15.69 15.67
C LYS A 199 -7.77 14.72 16.49
N PHE A 200 -8.34 13.70 15.87
CA PHE A 200 -9.14 12.69 16.59
C PHE A 200 -8.27 11.73 17.41
N HIS A 201 -7.11 11.31 16.88
CA HIS A 201 -6.25 10.33 17.52
C HIS A 201 -4.78 10.79 17.55
N LYS A 202 -4.01 10.29 18.51
CA LYS A 202 -2.56 10.55 18.63
C LYS A 202 -1.77 9.48 17.87
N ALA A 203 -0.63 9.86 17.28
CA ALA A 203 0.27 8.92 16.61
C ALA A 203 0.69 7.75 17.53
N GLN A 204 0.99 8.03 18.79
CA GLN A 204 1.37 7.01 19.78
C GLN A 204 0.25 5.99 20.05
N THR A 205 -1.01 6.35 19.83
CA THR A 205 -2.15 5.43 19.95
C THR A 205 -2.12 4.38 18.84
N VAL A 206 -1.68 4.75 17.63
CA VAL A 206 -1.57 3.82 16.50
C VAL A 206 -0.57 2.70 16.81
N GLU A 207 0.62 3.05 17.32
CA GLU A 207 1.64 2.06 17.66
C GLU A 207 1.15 1.10 18.76
N LYS A 208 0.51 1.63 19.82
CA LYS A 208 -0.06 0.80 20.89
C LYS A 208 -1.14 -0.16 20.39
N ILE A 209 -1.97 0.28 19.46
CA ILE A 209 -3.01 -0.57 18.87
C ILE A 209 -2.36 -1.65 17.98
N ALA A 210 -1.33 -1.31 17.21
CA ALA A 210 -0.59 -2.29 16.43
C ALA A 210 0.00 -3.39 17.33
N ASP A 211 0.62 -3.00 18.46
CA ASP A 211 1.16 -3.95 19.44
C ASP A 211 0.08 -4.81 20.07
N LYS A 212 -1.06 -4.21 20.46
CA LYS A 212 -2.19 -4.91 21.07
C LYS A 212 -2.72 -6.06 20.20
N TYR A 213 -2.80 -5.85 18.89
CA TYR A 213 -3.35 -6.84 17.96
C TYR A 213 -2.27 -7.64 17.21
N GLY A 214 -0.98 -7.46 17.50
CA GLY A 214 0.13 -8.15 16.83
C GLY A 214 0.25 -7.82 15.34
N LEU A 215 -0.13 -6.59 14.95
CA LEU A 215 -0.15 -6.14 13.57
C LEU A 215 1.23 -5.74 13.05
N ILE A 216 1.43 -5.90 11.74
CA ILE A 216 2.61 -5.39 11.03
C ILE A 216 2.61 -3.85 11.13
N LYS A 217 3.79 -3.28 11.43
CA LYS A 217 3.97 -1.83 11.48
C LYS A 217 4.65 -1.38 10.19
N THR A 218 3.97 -0.59 9.38
CA THR A 218 4.54 0.00 8.18
C THR A 218 4.74 1.51 8.33
N GLY A 219 5.30 2.12 7.30
CA GLY A 219 5.46 3.56 7.24
C GLY A 219 5.78 4.06 5.85
N GLY A 220 5.55 5.34 5.66
CA GLY A 220 5.82 6.04 4.43
C GLY A 220 5.65 7.53 4.59
N THR A 221 5.91 8.27 3.52
CA THR A 221 5.86 9.73 3.55
C THR A 221 4.54 10.28 3.03
N ASP A 222 3.72 9.43 2.38
CA ASP A 222 2.52 9.87 1.67
C ASP A 222 2.86 11.04 0.74
N LEU A 223 3.88 10.80 -0.08
CA LEU A 223 4.48 11.81 -0.95
C LEU A 223 3.54 12.09 -2.12
N HIS A 224 3.17 13.37 -2.30
CA HIS A 224 2.43 13.84 -3.47
C HIS A 224 3.27 14.79 -4.35
N GLY A 225 4.39 15.29 -3.86
CA GLY A 225 5.30 16.16 -4.60
C GLY A 225 6.28 15.40 -5.49
N LYS A 226 7.15 16.15 -6.19
CA LYS A 226 8.11 15.60 -7.18
C LYS A 226 9.38 15.02 -6.56
N VAL A 227 9.68 15.31 -5.32
CA VAL A 227 10.98 14.97 -4.70
C VAL A 227 10.79 14.04 -3.52
N LEU A 228 11.41 12.85 -3.62
CA LEU A 228 11.41 11.79 -2.61
C LEU A 228 12.23 12.17 -1.35
#